data_9ba09308079a290f640154042c4cf3ca
#
_entry.id   9ba09308079a290f640154042c4cf3ca
#
_cell.length_a   1.000
_cell.length_b   1.000
_cell.length_c   1.000
_cell.angle_alpha   90.00
_cell.angle_beta   90.00
_cell.angle_gamma   90.00
#
_symmetry.space_group_name_H-M   'P 1'
#
loop_
_entity.id
_entity.type
_entity.pdbx_description
1 polymer ?
#
loop_
_entity_poly.entity_id
_entity_poly.type
_entity_poly.pdbx_seq_one_letter_code
_entity_poly.pdbx_strand_id
1 'polypeptide(L)'
;MNVDDKTIVREYFNATGFDRWRRIYGDGEVNKVQLDIRQGHQQTVDTVLDWMKADGNAADLTICDAGCGVGSLSIPLAEMGAKVFASDISEKMVEEAKVRAADALRGNLPTFTVQDLEGLSGKYHTVVCLDVLIHYPQDKAAEMISHLSDRAESRLILSFAPKTFAYSLLKKIGDFFPGPSKATRAYLHREADVVQVLSSKGWKINRQSMTKTSFYFSRLLEAVR
;
A
#
# COMPACT_ATOMS: atom_id res chain seq x y z
N MET A 1 15.70 0.19 5.04
CA MET A 1 16.18 -0.20 3.71
C MET A 1 17.55 0.41 3.50
N ASN A 2 18.51 -0.28 2.88
CA ASN A 2 19.77 0.35 2.50
C ASN A 2 19.51 1.43 1.45
N VAL A 3 20.36 2.46 1.35
CA VAL A 3 20.25 3.50 0.31
C VAL A 3 20.19 2.87 -1.08
N ASP A 4 20.93 1.78 -1.29
CA ASP A 4 20.96 1.00 -2.53
C ASP A 4 19.60 0.31 -2.82
N ASP A 5 18.97 -0.31 -1.83
CA ASP A 5 17.67 -0.97 -2.00
C ASP A 5 16.55 0.02 -2.36
N LYS A 6 16.55 1.22 -1.75
CA LYS A 6 15.57 2.28 -2.08
C LYS A 6 15.74 2.78 -3.51
N THR A 7 16.99 2.98 -3.93
CA THR A 7 17.30 3.41 -5.29
C THR A 7 16.81 2.38 -6.30
N ILE A 8 17.06 1.09 -6.05
CA ILE A 8 16.59 0.00 -6.90
C ILE A 8 15.05 -0.01 -7.01
N VAL A 9 14.33 0.14 -5.89
CA VAL A 9 12.86 0.19 -5.89
C VAL A 9 12.36 1.42 -6.66
N ARG A 10 12.94 2.60 -6.39
CA ARG A 10 12.58 3.85 -7.09
C ARG A 10 12.82 3.74 -8.59
N GLU A 11 14.00 3.28 -9.01
CA GLU A 11 14.34 3.12 -10.42
C GLU A 11 13.43 2.11 -11.11
N TYR A 12 13.11 0.99 -10.44
CA TYR A 12 12.18 0.01 -10.98
C TYR A 12 10.81 0.63 -11.26
N PHE A 13 10.20 1.33 -10.28
CA PHE A 13 8.88 1.95 -10.46
C PHE A 13 8.89 3.19 -11.36
N ASN A 14 10.03 3.83 -11.56
CA ASN A 14 10.19 4.93 -12.54
C ASN A 14 10.55 4.45 -13.95
N ALA A 15 10.87 3.17 -14.15
CA ALA A 15 11.30 2.63 -15.44
C ALA A 15 10.45 1.42 -15.86
N THR A 16 11.01 0.22 -15.81
CA THR A 16 10.38 -1.01 -16.35
C THR A 16 9.14 -1.44 -15.58
N GLY A 17 9.04 -1.12 -14.30
CA GLY A 17 7.89 -1.42 -13.45
C GLY A 17 6.70 -0.51 -13.72
N PHE A 18 6.94 0.75 -14.08
CA PHE A 18 5.87 1.75 -14.22
C PHE A 18 4.77 1.30 -15.18
N ASP A 19 5.10 1.01 -16.43
CA ASP A 19 4.10 0.62 -17.45
C ASP A 19 3.35 -0.65 -17.09
N ARG A 20 4.04 -1.58 -16.41
CA ARG A 20 3.44 -2.81 -15.92
C ARG A 20 2.40 -2.53 -14.83
N TRP A 21 2.79 -1.79 -13.78
CA TRP A 21 1.94 -1.54 -12.63
C TRP A 21 0.83 -0.54 -12.94
N ARG A 22 1.09 0.46 -13.80
CA ARG A 22 0.06 1.35 -14.33
C ARG A 22 -1.05 0.58 -15.06
N ARG A 23 -0.68 -0.46 -15.84
CA ARG A 23 -1.65 -1.35 -16.50
C ARG A 23 -2.36 -2.26 -15.51
N ILE A 24 -1.65 -2.83 -14.54
CA ILE A 24 -2.27 -3.68 -13.51
C ILE A 24 -3.31 -2.88 -12.71
N TYR A 25 -3.00 -1.65 -12.33
CA TYR A 25 -3.91 -0.79 -11.56
C TYR A 25 -4.83 0.10 -12.43
N GLY A 26 -4.94 -0.19 -13.72
CA GLY A 26 -5.81 0.50 -14.66
C GLY A 26 -6.90 -0.42 -15.21
N ASP A 27 -7.73 0.10 -16.11
CA ASP A 27 -8.90 -0.61 -16.68
C ASP A 27 -8.60 -1.31 -18.01
N GLY A 28 -7.42 -1.09 -18.59
CA GLY A 28 -7.02 -1.67 -19.87
C GLY A 28 -6.83 -3.20 -19.83
N GLU A 29 -6.70 -3.79 -21.01
CA GLU A 29 -6.47 -5.23 -21.15
C GLU A 29 -5.13 -5.65 -20.54
N VAL A 30 -5.16 -6.75 -19.82
CA VAL A 30 -4.00 -7.37 -19.15
C VAL A 30 -4.07 -8.89 -19.28
N ASN A 31 -2.95 -9.57 -19.08
CA ASN A 31 -2.95 -11.02 -19.04
C ASN A 31 -3.64 -11.57 -17.76
N LYS A 32 -3.94 -12.88 -17.75
CA LYS A 32 -4.67 -13.53 -16.64
C LYS A 32 -4.01 -13.35 -15.28
N VAL A 33 -2.68 -13.34 -15.21
CA VAL A 33 -1.95 -13.15 -13.93
C VAL A 33 -2.09 -11.72 -13.46
N GLN A 34 -1.90 -10.77 -14.36
CA GLN A 34 -2.06 -9.34 -14.05
C GLN A 34 -3.50 -9.00 -13.66
N LEU A 35 -4.50 -9.64 -14.29
CA LEU A 35 -5.90 -9.49 -13.94
C LEU A 35 -6.18 -10.02 -12.52
N ASP A 36 -5.63 -11.18 -12.17
CA ASP A 36 -5.77 -11.78 -10.85
C ASP A 36 -5.16 -10.88 -9.76
N ILE A 37 -3.97 -10.29 -10.03
CA ILE A 37 -3.33 -9.33 -9.13
C ILE A 37 -4.18 -8.06 -9.00
N ARG A 38 -4.70 -7.50 -10.11
CA ARG A 38 -5.62 -6.36 -10.11
C ARG A 38 -6.83 -6.61 -9.22
N GLN A 39 -7.49 -7.75 -9.42
CA GLN A 39 -8.68 -8.12 -8.65
C GLN A 39 -8.37 -8.28 -7.17
N GLY A 40 -7.24 -8.92 -6.82
CA GLY A 40 -6.82 -9.06 -5.44
C GLY A 40 -6.49 -7.73 -4.78
N HIS A 41 -5.77 -6.85 -5.46
CA HIS A 41 -5.50 -5.50 -4.98
C HIS A 41 -6.81 -4.71 -4.78
N GLN A 42 -7.71 -4.73 -5.77
CA GLN A 42 -9.00 -4.04 -5.67
C GLN A 42 -9.82 -4.54 -4.47
N GLN A 43 -9.90 -5.86 -4.24
CA GLN A 43 -10.58 -6.41 -3.06
C GLN A 43 -9.98 -5.90 -1.75
N THR A 44 -8.66 -5.70 -1.69
CA THR A 44 -8.00 -5.14 -0.51
C THR A 44 -8.36 -3.67 -0.31
N VAL A 45 -8.36 -2.87 -1.39
CA VAL A 45 -8.82 -1.48 -1.38
C VAL A 45 -10.29 -1.39 -0.96
N ASP A 46 -11.17 -2.18 -1.57
CA ASP A 46 -12.61 -2.21 -1.25
C ASP A 46 -12.85 -2.53 0.23
N THR A 47 -12.08 -3.47 0.79
CA THR A 47 -12.16 -3.79 2.22
C THR A 47 -11.84 -2.58 3.11
N VAL A 48 -10.82 -1.80 2.75
CA VAL A 48 -10.50 -0.55 3.49
C VAL A 48 -11.63 0.46 3.38
N LEU A 49 -12.15 0.66 2.17
CA LEU A 49 -13.26 1.59 1.92
C LEU A 49 -14.54 1.17 2.68
N ASP A 50 -14.83 -0.12 2.72
CA ASP A 50 -15.97 -0.66 3.47
C ASP A 50 -15.80 -0.46 4.98
N TRP A 51 -14.59 -0.64 5.51
CA TRP A 51 -14.31 -0.32 6.91
C TRP A 51 -14.50 1.17 7.22
N MET A 52 -14.06 2.04 6.31
CA MET A 52 -14.26 3.50 6.45
C MET A 52 -15.75 3.87 6.42
N LYS A 53 -16.52 3.30 5.49
CA LYS A 53 -17.97 3.51 5.39
C LYS A 53 -18.73 3.01 6.63
N ALA A 54 -18.35 1.83 7.15
CA ALA A 54 -18.99 1.22 8.31
C ALA A 54 -18.80 2.05 9.60
N ASP A 55 -17.71 2.83 9.68
CA ASP A 55 -17.43 3.70 10.84
C ASP A 55 -18.08 5.10 10.72
N GLY A 56 -18.82 5.33 9.67
CA GLY A 56 -19.53 6.58 9.43
C GLY A 56 -18.93 7.40 8.28
N ASN A 57 -18.76 8.70 8.48
CA ASN A 57 -18.30 9.59 7.44
C ASN A 57 -16.78 9.79 7.49
N ALA A 58 -16.10 9.61 6.36
CA ALA A 58 -14.68 9.95 6.21
C ALA A 58 -14.45 11.46 5.98
N ALA A 59 -15.53 12.24 5.83
CA ALA A 59 -15.44 13.68 5.63
C ALA A 59 -14.65 14.34 6.78
N ASP A 60 -13.77 15.25 6.40
CA ASP A 60 -12.89 16.00 7.32
C ASP A 60 -11.80 15.18 8.02
N LEU A 61 -11.75 13.85 7.86
CA LEU A 61 -10.64 13.08 8.37
C LEU A 61 -9.38 13.37 7.55
N THR A 62 -8.26 13.57 8.24
CA THR A 62 -6.94 13.62 7.60
C THR A 62 -6.42 12.19 7.43
N ILE A 63 -6.21 11.76 6.19
CA ILE A 63 -5.75 10.42 5.87
C ILE A 63 -4.44 10.50 5.11
N CYS A 64 -3.43 9.77 5.59
CA CYS A 64 -2.17 9.57 4.86
C CYS A 64 -2.23 8.22 4.14
N ASP A 65 -2.09 8.23 2.81
CA ASP A 65 -1.92 7.05 1.97
C ASP A 65 -0.43 6.92 1.62
N ALA A 66 0.25 6.05 2.35
CA ALA A 66 1.70 5.87 2.31
C ALA A 66 2.10 4.76 1.33
N GLY A 67 2.60 5.13 0.17
CA GLY A 67 2.83 4.26 -0.98
C GLY A 67 1.58 4.17 -1.87
N CYS A 68 1.05 5.33 -2.26
CA CYS A 68 -0.25 5.44 -2.93
C CYS A 68 -0.28 4.88 -4.37
N GLY A 69 0.88 4.60 -4.97
CA GLY A 69 0.96 4.18 -6.36
C GLY A 69 0.23 5.16 -7.29
N VAL A 70 -0.69 4.65 -8.08
CA VAL A 70 -1.52 5.43 -9.02
C VAL A 70 -2.80 6.01 -8.39
N GLY A 71 -2.91 6.00 -7.05
CA GLY A 71 -4.04 6.61 -6.33
C GLY A 71 -5.27 5.72 -6.18
N SER A 72 -5.14 4.41 -6.31
CA SER A 72 -6.27 3.46 -6.25
C SER A 72 -7.08 3.56 -4.95
N LEU A 73 -6.45 3.91 -3.83
CA LEU A 73 -7.13 4.16 -2.56
C LEU A 73 -7.35 5.66 -2.32
N SER A 74 -6.37 6.50 -2.66
CA SER A 74 -6.41 7.93 -2.39
C SER A 74 -7.60 8.63 -3.03
N ILE A 75 -7.94 8.25 -4.28
CA ILE A 75 -9.02 8.89 -5.05
C ILE A 75 -10.38 8.60 -4.41
N PRO A 76 -10.80 7.34 -4.17
CA PRO A 76 -12.08 7.07 -3.52
C PRO A 76 -12.19 7.59 -2.09
N LEU A 77 -11.09 7.66 -1.32
CA LEU A 77 -11.10 8.31 0.00
C LEU A 77 -11.40 9.81 -0.10
N ALA A 78 -10.80 10.49 -1.09
CA ALA A 78 -11.09 11.90 -1.35
C ALA A 78 -12.54 12.12 -1.83
N GLU A 79 -13.08 11.20 -2.64
CA GLU A 79 -14.49 11.20 -3.06
C GLU A 79 -15.44 11.06 -1.85
N MET A 80 -15.04 10.29 -0.83
CA MET A 80 -15.75 10.19 0.44
C MET A 80 -15.63 11.44 1.33
N GLY A 81 -14.91 12.48 0.88
CA GLY A 81 -14.76 13.76 1.59
C GLY A 81 -13.54 13.85 2.51
N ALA A 82 -12.67 12.84 2.56
CA ALA A 82 -11.46 12.89 3.38
C ALA A 82 -10.42 13.88 2.82
N LYS A 83 -9.62 14.48 3.70
CA LYS A 83 -8.41 15.23 3.32
C LYS A 83 -7.27 14.23 3.17
N VAL A 84 -6.97 13.85 1.92
CA VAL A 84 -5.98 12.81 1.63
C VAL A 84 -4.62 13.42 1.33
N PHE A 85 -3.61 12.94 2.04
CA PHE A 85 -2.19 13.18 1.81
C PHE A 85 -1.57 11.88 1.33
N ALA A 86 -1.20 11.84 0.05
CA ALA A 86 -0.75 10.64 -0.63
C ALA A 86 0.72 10.77 -1.04
N SER A 87 1.52 9.75 -0.77
CA SER A 87 2.92 9.76 -1.16
C SER A 87 3.35 8.45 -1.79
N ASP A 88 4.26 8.54 -2.75
CA ASP A 88 4.95 7.39 -3.34
C ASP A 88 6.40 7.74 -3.65
N ILE A 89 7.28 6.75 -3.63
CA ILE A 89 8.69 6.94 -3.96
C ILE A 89 8.92 7.20 -5.45
N SER A 90 7.97 6.79 -6.30
CA SER A 90 8.03 6.93 -7.76
C SER A 90 7.34 8.21 -8.22
N GLU A 91 8.11 9.08 -8.86
CA GLU A 91 7.60 10.29 -9.50
C GLU A 91 6.54 9.97 -10.57
N LYS A 92 6.78 8.94 -11.38
CA LYS A 92 5.83 8.52 -12.43
C LYS A 92 4.51 8.02 -11.86
N MET A 93 4.53 7.29 -10.73
CA MET A 93 3.30 6.85 -10.06
C MET A 93 2.52 8.05 -9.54
N VAL A 94 3.20 8.99 -8.90
CA VAL A 94 2.58 10.23 -8.40
C VAL A 94 1.97 11.06 -9.53
N GLU A 95 2.65 11.21 -10.66
CA GLU A 95 2.10 11.94 -11.81
C GLU A 95 0.87 11.23 -12.40
N GLU A 96 0.90 9.91 -12.53
CA GLU A 96 -0.27 9.12 -12.97
C GLU A 96 -1.44 9.27 -11.97
N ALA A 97 -1.17 9.25 -10.66
CA ALA A 97 -2.19 9.44 -9.63
C ALA A 97 -2.85 10.83 -9.73
N LYS A 98 -2.08 11.88 -9.98
CA LYS A 98 -2.60 13.24 -10.19
C LYS A 98 -3.53 13.30 -11.42
N VAL A 99 -3.11 12.70 -12.53
CA VAL A 99 -3.94 12.64 -13.75
C VAL A 99 -5.27 11.95 -13.47
N ARG A 100 -5.22 10.75 -12.86
CA ARG A 100 -6.45 10.00 -12.53
C ARG A 100 -7.35 10.76 -11.57
N ALA A 101 -6.79 11.42 -10.55
CA ALA A 101 -7.58 12.21 -9.61
C ALA A 101 -8.26 13.39 -10.29
N ALA A 102 -7.56 14.10 -11.19
CA ALA A 102 -8.14 15.22 -11.95
C ALA A 102 -9.26 14.77 -12.89
N ASP A 103 -9.16 13.57 -13.45
CA ASP A 103 -10.20 13.00 -14.33
C ASP A 103 -11.42 12.53 -13.53
N ALA A 104 -11.22 11.91 -12.36
CA ALA A 104 -12.27 11.31 -11.55
C ALA A 104 -13.01 12.32 -10.65
N LEU A 105 -12.29 13.27 -10.04
CA LEU A 105 -12.82 14.15 -9.02
C LEU A 105 -13.15 15.55 -9.56
N ARG A 106 -14.19 16.19 -9.02
CA ARG A 106 -14.60 17.57 -9.35
C ARG A 106 -14.29 18.57 -8.23
N GLY A 107 -13.48 18.20 -7.28
CA GLY A 107 -13.06 18.99 -6.13
C GLY A 107 -12.36 18.06 -5.15
N ASN A 108 -11.97 18.55 -3.99
CA ASN A 108 -11.34 17.77 -2.91
C ASN A 108 -10.25 16.82 -3.43
N LEU A 109 -9.29 17.36 -4.19
CA LEU A 109 -8.19 16.55 -4.75
C LEU A 109 -7.23 16.11 -3.63
N PRO A 110 -6.73 14.85 -3.66
CA PRO A 110 -5.63 14.44 -2.79
C PRO A 110 -4.38 15.31 -3.00
N THR A 111 -3.63 15.54 -1.92
CA THR A 111 -2.30 16.15 -2.00
C THR A 111 -1.28 15.06 -2.27
N PHE A 112 -0.77 14.99 -3.49
CA PHE A 112 0.22 13.99 -3.91
C PHE A 112 1.65 14.52 -3.79
N THR A 113 2.55 13.74 -3.18
CA THR A 113 3.95 14.08 -2.96
C THR A 113 4.87 12.92 -3.34
N VAL A 114 5.98 13.22 -4.04
CA VAL A 114 7.04 12.23 -4.28
C VAL A 114 7.90 12.13 -3.02
N GLN A 115 7.75 11.03 -2.29
CA GLN A 115 8.43 10.85 -1.00
C GLN A 115 8.49 9.37 -0.62
N ASP A 116 9.60 8.94 -0.03
CA ASP A 116 9.71 7.61 0.58
C ASP A 116 9.02 7.57 1.96
N LEU A 117 8.76 6.36 2.47
CA LEU A 117 8.08 6.20 3.75
C LEU A 117 8.88 6.77 4.93
N GLU A 118 10.20 6.69 4.89
CA GLU A 118 11.08 7.20 5.94
C GLU A 118 11.05 8.72 6.06
N GLY A 119 10.72 9.42 4.95
CA GLY A 119 10.58 10.87 4.92
C GLY A 119 9.23 11.38 5.40
N LEU A 120 8.24 10.50 5.59
CA LEU A 120 6.91 10.91 6.03
C LEU A 120 6.95 11.70 7.33
N SER A 121 6.27 12.84 7.35
CA SER A 121 6.18 13.75 8.48
C SER A 121 4.71 14.13 8.75
N GLY A 122 4.49 14.88 9.83
CA GLY A 122 3.13 15.26 10.21
C GLY A 122 2.41 14.20 11.04
N LYS A 123 1.14 14.47 11.30
CA LYS A 123 0.20 13.60 12.01
C LYS A 123 -1.11 13.55 11.23
N TYR A 124 -1.70 12.38 11.21
CA TYR A 124 -2.94 12.12 10.47
C TYR A 124 -3.88 11.30 11.34
N HIS A 125 -5.16 11.58 11.25
CA HIS A 125 -6.16 10.76 11.92
C HIS A 125 -5.98 9.27 11.58
N THR A 126 -5.80 8.98 10.29
CA THR A 126 -5.59 7.62 9.78
C THR A 126 -4.34 7.58 8.89
N VAL A 127 -3.51 6.57 9.08
CA VAL A 127 -2.44 6.22 8.13
C VAL A 127 -2.77 4.88 7.49
N VAL A 128 -2.69 4.80 6.18
CA VAL A 128 -2.86 3.56 5.41
C VAL A 128 -1.58 3.27 4.63
N CYS A 129 -1.17 2.01 4.59
CA CYS A 129 -0.02 1.56 3.80
C CYS A 129 -0.33 0.19 3.20
N LEU A 130 -0.67 0.16 1.91
CA LEU A 130 -1.07 -1.05 1.20
C LEU A 130 0.01 -1.49 0.20
N ASP A 131 0.33 -2.79 0.24
CA ASP A 131 1.24 -3.47 -0.71
C ASP A 131 2.67 -2.89 -0.83
N VAL A 132 3.11 -2.12 0.19
CA VAL A 132 4.43 -1.50 0.23
C VAL A 132 5.41 -2.30 1.10
N LEU A 133 4.94 -2.85 2.23
CA LEU A 133 5.81 -3.58 3.17
C LEU A 133 6.48 -4.80 2.53
N ILE A 134 5.94 -5.33 1.44
CA ILE A 134 6.56 -6.41 0.64
C ILE A 134 7.94 -6.04 0.08
N HIS A 135 8.27 -4.77 0.01
CA HIS A 135 9.57 -4.29 -0.48
C HIS A 135 10.60 -4.13 0.65
N TYR A 136 10.21 -4.33 1.90
CA TYR A 136 11.07 -4.16 3.07
C TYR A 136 11.45 -5.51 3.69
N PRO A 137 12.73 -5.79 3.95
CA PRO A 137 13.14 -6.93 4.76
C PRO A 137 12.57 -6.82 6.18
N GLN A 138 12.50 -7.95 6.90
CA GLN A 138 11.75 -8.07 8.16
C GLN A 138 12.11 -7.01 9.22
N ASP A 139 13.39 -6.77 9.42
CA ASP A 139 13.91 -5.76 10.37
C ASP A 139 13.49 -4.34 9.97
N LYS A 140 13.59 -4.02 8.69
CA LYS A 140 13.21 -2.72 8.15
C LYS A 140 11.70 -2.52 8.11
N ALA A 141 10.92 -3.57 7.87
CA ALA A 141 9.47 -3.51 7.98
C ALA A 141 9.03 -3.14 9.40
N ALA A 142 9.68 -3.71 10.44
CA ALA A 142 9.38 -3.36 11.83
C ALA A 142 9.68 -1.89 12.14
N GLU A 143 10.83 -1.37 11.69
CA GLU A 143 11.17 0.06 11.81
C GLU A 143 10.13 0.93 11.11
N MET A 144 9.70 0.54 9.91
CA MET A 144 8.74 1.28 9.11
C MET A 144 7.33 1.27 9.72
N ILE A 145 6.86 0.11 10.21
CA ILE A 145 5.59 0.01 10.94
C ILE A 145 5.61 0.93 12.17
N SER A 146 6.72 0.94 12.91
CA SER A 146 6.93 1.85 14.04
C SER A 146 6.83 3.32 13.60
N HIS A 147 7.50 3.70 12.50
CA HIS A 147 7.48 5.05 11.96
C HIS A 147 6.07 5.49 11.54
N LEU A 148 5.36 4.65 10.78
CA LEU A 148 3.98 4.90 10.35
C LEU A 148 3.02 5.01 11.54
N SER A 149 3.22 4.16 12.56
CA SER A 149 2.42 4.19 13.79
C SER A 149 2.59 5.50 14.56
N ASP A 150 3.76 6.13 14.47
CA ASP A 150 4.03 7.43 15.08
C ASP A 150 3.38 8.59 14.28
N ARG A 151 2.96 8.38 13.04
CA ARG A 151 2.23 9.37 12.20
C ARG A 151 0.72 9.27 12.37
N ALA A 152 0.20 8.11 12.77
CA ALA A 152 -1.21 7.88 12.98
C ALA A 152 -1.66 8.33 14.39
N GLU A 153 -2.76 9.07 14.46
CA GLU A 153 -3.35 9.54 15.72
C GLU A 153 -4.35 8.53 16.28
N SER A 154 -5.24 8.01 15.44
CA SER A 154 -6.36 7.16 15.87
C SER A 154 -6.39 5.79 15.19
N ARG A 155 -5.93 5.71 13.94
CA ARG A 155 -6.05 4.50 13.11
C ARG A 155 -4.82 4.27 12.24
N LEU A 156 -4.37 3.03 12.18
CA LEU A 156 -3.32 2.56 11.27
C LEU A 156 -3.82 1.32 10.54
N ILE A 157 -3.79 1.35 9.20
CA ILE A 157 -4.19 0.22 8.36
C ILE A 157 -2.96 -0.20 7.54
N LEU A 158 -2.58 -1.47 7.67
CA LEU A 158 -1.40 -2.03 7.00
C LEU A 158 -1.77 -3.28 6.22
N SER A 159 -1.23 -3.42 5.02
CA SER A 159 -1.24 -4.70 4.32
C SER A 159 0.16 -5.27 4.14
N PHE A 160 0.27 -6.59 4.14
CA PHE A 160 1.53 -7.31 3.92
C PHE A 160 1.27 -8.72 3.40
N ALA A 161 2.27 -9.27 2.70
CA ALA A 161 2.24 -10.67 2.27
C ALA A 161 2.59 -11.58 3.47
N PRO A 162 1.67 -12.46 3.93
CA PRO A 162 1.90 -13.28 5.11
C PRO A 162 2.85 -14.45 4.82
N LYS A 163 3.74 -14.74 5.75
CA LYS A 163 4.78 -15.76 5.58
C LYS A 163 4.24 -17.18 5.37
N THR A 164 3.04 -17.48 5.85
CA THR A 164 2.35 -18.77 5.73
C THR A 164 2.03 -19.18 4.28
N PHE A 165 1.88 -18.21 3.40
CA PHE A 165 1.61 -18.44 1.97
C PHE A 165 2.86 -18.33 1.08
N ALA A 166 4.03 -18.23 1.71
CA ALA A 166 5.30 -17.91 1.09
C ALA A 166 5.68 -18.81 -0.08
N TYR A 167 5.64 -20.09 0.13
CA TYR A 167 6.21 -21.02 -0.84
C TYR A 167 5.42 -21.13 -2.13
N SER A 168 4.09 -21.07 -2.07
CA SER A 168 3.27 -21.09 -3.27
C SER A 168 3.33 -19.78 -4.05
N LEU A 169 3.41 -18.66 -3.34
CA LEU A 169 3.52 -17.33 -3.95
C LEU A 169 4.91 -17.14 -4.59
N LEU A 170 5.99 -17.45 -3.88
CA LEU A 170 7.36 -17.30 -4.41
C LEU A 170 7.60 -18.16 -5.65
N LYS A 171 7.10 -19.41 -5.66
CA LYS A 171 7.21 -20.28 -6.81
C LYS A 171 6.43 -19.75 -8.01
N LYS A 172 5.22 -19.23 -7.80
CA LYS A 172 4.38 -18.67 -8.87
C LYS A 172 4.87 -17.29 -9.35
N ILE A 173 5.39 -16.45 -8.46
CA ILE A 173 5.94 -15.14 -8.83
C ILE A 173 7.28 -15.31 -9.56
N GLY A 174 8.15 -16.21 -9.12
CA GLY A 174 9.44 -16.48 -9.78
C GLY A 174 9.30 -16.84 -11.26
N ASP A 175 8.26 -17.60 -11.60
CA ASP A 175 7.97 -18.02 -12.96
C ASP A 175 7.48 -16.88 -13.89
N PHE A 176 7.06 -15.72 -13.31
CA PHE A 176 6.48 -14.60 -14.05
C PHE A 176 7.33 -13.33 -14.09
N PHE A 177 8.42 -13.28 -13.34
CA PHE A 177 9.36 -12.17 -13.37
C PHE A 177 10.63 -12.58 -14.15
N PRO A 178 10.72 -12.28 -15.45
CA PRO A 178 11.94 -12.54 -16.20
C PRO A 178 13.04 -11.58 -15.72
N GLY A 179 14.06 -12.13 -15.11
CA GLY A 179 15.27 -11.42 -14.72
C GLY A 179 15.52 -11.31 -13.22
N PRO A 180 16.79 -11.13 -12.82
CA PRO A 180 17.20 -11.08 -11.43
C PRO A 180 17.01 -9.68 -10.81
N SER A 181 15.83 -9.08 -10.94
CA SER A 181 15.56 -7.78 -10.30
C SER A 181 15.36 -7.97 -8.81
N LYS A 182 16.30 -7.49 -8.01
CA LYS A 182 16.17 -7.44 -6.54
C LYS A 182 14.97 -6.60 -6.09
N ALA A 183 14.52 -5.65 -6.89
CA ALA A 183 13.37 -4.79 -6.63
C ALA A 183 12.03 -5.54 -6.64
N THR A 184 11.97 -6.70 -7.29
CA THR A 184 10.77 -7.54 -7.38
C THR A 184 10.75 -8.66 -6.34
N ARG A 185 11.75 -8.74 -5.46
CA ARG A 185 11.76 -9.72 -4.38
C ARG A 185 10.70 -9.34 -3.35
N ALA A 186 9.63 -10.13 -3.29
CA ALA A 186 8.61 -9.98 -2.24
C ALA A 186 9.14 -10.51 -0.90
N TYR A 187 9.17 -9.65 0.10
CA TYR A 187 9.43 -10.04 1.49
C TYR A 187 8.12 -10.41 2.16
N LEU A 188 8.19 -11.44 2.97
CA LEU A 188 7.04 -12.02 3.65
C LEU A 188 7.17 -11.77 5.15
N HIS A 189 6.09 -11.35 5.77
CA HIS A 189 6.07 -10.96 7.17
C HIS A 189 5.22 -11.91 8.00
N ARG A 190 5.71 -12.25 9.21
CA ARG A 190 4.87 -12.96 10.18
C ARG A 190 3.89 -11.97 10.80
N GLU A 191 2.62 -12.31 10.81
CA GLU A 191 1.58 -11.49 11.43
C GLU A 191 1.89 -11.21 12.90
N ALA A 192 2.41 -12.21 13.64
CA ALA A 192 2.78 -12.04 15.04
C ALA A 192 3.84 -10.94 15.25
N ASP A 193 4.82 -10.82 14.34
CA ASP A 193 5.86 -9.80 14.42
C ASP A 193 5.29 -8.40 14.18
N VAL A 194 4.36 -8.27 13.20
CA VAL A 194 3.64 -7.02 12.93
C VAL A 194 2.80 -6.60 14.13
N VAL A 195 2.01 -7.52 14.67
CA VAL A 195 1.17 -7.31 15.86
C VAL A 195 2.02 -6.93 17.07
N GLN A 196 3.18 -7.57 17.26
CA GLN A 196 4.09 -7.25 18.36
C GLN A 196 4.61 -5.81 18.27
N VAL A 197 5.00 -5.33 17.09
CA VAL A 197 5.44 -3.95 16.90
C VAL A 197 4.30 -2.98 17.24
N LEU A 198 3.10 -3.22 16.72
CA LEU A 198 1.94 -2.38 16.98
C LEU A 198 1.57 -2.36 18.47
N SER A 199 1.52 -3.53 19.11
CA SER A 199 1.18 -3.66 20.54
C SER A 199 2.21 -2.97 21.44
N SER A 200 3.51 -3.03 21.10
CA SER A 200 4.58 -2.33 21.84
C SER A 200 4.45 -0.80 21.79
N LYS A 201 3.72 -0.28 20.80
CA LYS A 201 3.41 1.14 20.60
C LYS A 201 2.01 1.53 21.15
N GLY A 202 1.33 0.61 21.84
CA GLY A 202 0.01 0.86 22.44
C GLY A 202 -1.18 0.73 21.48
N TRP A 203 -0.95 0.18 20.27
CA TRP A 203 -2.02 -0.09 19.32
C TRP A 203 -2.69 -1.43 19.58
N LYS A 204 -4.01 -1.50 19.35
CA LYS A 204 -4.81 -2.72 19.46
C LYS A 204 -5.34 -3.08 18.07
N ILE A 205 -5.26 -4.35 17.70
CA ILE A 205 -5.87 -4.82 16.44
C ILE A 205 -7.39 -4.80 16.61
N ASN A 206 -8.05 -4.06 15.74
CA ASN A 206 -9.51 -3.89 15.71
C ASN A 206 -10.16 -4.81 14.68
N ARG A 207 -9.68 -4.75 13.44
CA ARG A 207 -10.18 -5.58 12.33
C ARG A 207 -9.02 -6.21 11.56
N GLN A 208 -9.34 -7.32 10.91
CA GLN A 208 -8.40 -8.01 10.04
C GLN A 208 -9.13 -8.66 8.87
N SER A 209 -8.47 -8.73 7.73
CA SER A 209 -8.96 -9.41 6.54
C SER A 209 -7.83 -10.16 5.85
N MET A 210 -8.18 -11.08 4.98
CA MET A 210 -7.24 -11.81 4.15
C MET A 210 -7.78 -11.88 2.73
N THR A 211 -7.15 -11.17 1.83
CA THR A 211 -7.38 -11.31 0.39
C THR A 211 -6.50 -12.42 -0.15
N LYS A 212 -7.12 -13.36 -0.84
CA LYS A 212 -6.43 -14.51 -1.44
C LYS A 212 -7.00 -14.82 -2.81
N THR A 213 -6.19 -14.62 -3.84
CA THR A 213 -6.45 -15.09 -5.20
C THR A 213 -5.40 -16.13 -5.63
N SER A 214 -5.25 -16.40 -6.91
CA SER A 214 -4.22 -17.33 -7.40
C SER A 214 -2.79 -16.76 -7.31
N PHE A 215 -2.64 -15.44 -7.48
CA PHE A 215 -1.34 -14.77 -7.57
C PHE A 215 -1.20 -13.57 -6.63
N TYR A 216 -2.24 -13.25 -5.84
CA TYR A 216 -2.20 -12.16 -4.89
C TYR A 216 -2.64 -12.65 -3.51
N PHE A 217 -1.82 -12.33 -2.50
CA PHE A 217 -2.06 -12.70 -1.10
C PHE A 217 -1.73 -11.50 -0.22
N SER A 218 -2.72 -10.94 0.43
CA SER A 218 -2.56 -9.76 1.28
C SER A 218 -3.31 -9.95 2.59
N ARG A 219 -2.57 -9.90 3.69
CA ARG A 219 -3.13 -9.78 5.03
C ARG A 219 -3.31 -8.29 5.33
N LEU A 220 -4.52 -7.90 5.64
CA LEU A 220 -4.88 -6.55 6.04
C LEU A 220 -5.15 -6.50 7.54
N LEU A 221 -4.51 -5.58 8.26
CA LEU A 221 -4.72 -5.31 9.67
C LEU A 221 -5.10 -3.85 9.86
N GLU A 222 -6.13 -3.61 10.66
CA GLU A 222 -6.47 -2.32 11.23
C GLU A 222 -6.12 -2.31 12.71
N ALA A 223 -5.35 -1.33 13.11
CA ALA A 223 -5.01 -1.07 14.50
C ALA A 223 -5.56 0.30 14.93
N VAL A 224 -6.05 0.40 16.16
CA VAL A 224 -6.62 1.61 16.77
C VAL A 224 -5.99 1.88 18.13
N ARG A 225 -6.02 3.15 18.54
CA ARG A 225 -5.65 3.59 19.89
C ARG A 225 -6.88 3.94 20.71
#